data_7d0092b4b6a411297f4e1b958317d058
#
_entry.id   7d0092b4b6a411297f4e1b958317d058
#
_cell.length_a   1.000
_cell.length_b   1.000
_cell.length_c   1.000
_cell.angle_alpha   90.00
_cell.angle_beta   90.00
_cell.angle_gamma   90.00
#
_symmetry.space_group_name_H-M   'P 1'
#
loop_
_entity.id
_entity.type
_entity.pdbx_description
1 polymer ?
#
loop_
_entity_poly.entity_id
_entity_poly.type
_entity_poly.pdbx_seq_one_letter_code
_entity_poly.pdbx_strand_id
1 'polypeptide(L)'
;MNDEQFKVCVDIIRACRDLDSFTNHEAGLRTGNSTEFIKWFTNKMLYIGCLRKVGTTRHNRHVRPLFAISPAAVTRLYRYVCDSRGELVPGGEQSERKRIEFCGKVVSKAYIEPGFGRSDVTWFDSLVQGVRRRNGKARRSGRLVSTDN
;
A
#
# COMPACT_ATOMS: atom_id res chain seq x y z
N MET A 1 -8.42 -10.97 1.90
CA MET A 1 -8.08 -12.40 1.75
C MET A 1 -9.01 -13.19 2.66
N ASN A 2 -9.66 -14.26 2.17
CA ASN A 2 -10.53 -15.12 2.98
C ASN A 2 -9.71 -16.17 3.75
N ASP A 3 -10.36 -16.89 4.70
CA ASP A 3 -9.68 -17.85 5.58
C ASP A 3 -9.08 -19.04 4.84
N GLU A 4 -9.77 -19.50 3.80
CA GLU A 4 -9.28 -20.60 2.96
C GLU A 4 -7.99 -20.20 2.22
N GLN A 5 -7.96 -19.01 1.65
CA GLN A 5 -6.77 -18.48 0.98
C GLN A 5 -5.61 -18.28 1.96
N PHE A 6 -5.89 -17.83 3.18
CA PHE A 6 -4.90 -17.71 4.24
C PHE A 6 -4.31 -19.08 4.59
N LYS A 7 -5.17 -20.07 4.79
CA LYS A 7 -4.76 -21.45 5.09
C LYS A 7 -3.83 -22.01 4.02
N VAL A 8 -4.19 -21.88 2.74
CA VAL A 8 -3.33 -22.31 1.63
C VAL A 8 -1.96 -21.62 1.64
N CYS A 9 -1.91 -20.31 1.89
CA CYS A 9 -0.63 -19.59 2.01
C CYS A 9 0.23 -20.12 3.17
N VAL A 10 -0.39 -20.44 4.31
CA VAL A 10 0.31 -21.04 5.46
C VAL A 10 0.81 -22.44 5.14
N ASP A 11 0.01 -23.23 4.45
CA ASP A 11 0.38 -24.59 4.04
C ASP A 11 1.57 -24.58 3.05
N ILE A 12 1.62 -23.65 2.12
CA ILE A 12 2.78 -23.43 1.23
C ILE A 12 4.03 -23.07 2.05
N ILE A 13 3.92 -22.15 3.01
CA ILE A 13 5.05 -21.75 3.88
C ILE A 13 5.55 -22.95 4.67
N ARG A 14 4.66 -23.75 5.25
CA ARG A 14 5.01 -24.94 6.03
C ARG A 14 5.69 -26.00 5.18
N ALA A 15 5.13 -26.29 4.00
CA ALA A 15 5.62 -27.31 3.10
C ALA A 15 6.99 -26.98 2.50
N CYS A 16 7.35 -25.70 2.37
CA CYS A 16 8.60 -25.27 1.77
C CYS A 16 9.60 -24.66 2.77
N ARG A 17 9.31 -24.73 4.09
CA ARG A 17 10.14 -24.08 5.13
C ARG A 17 11.56 -24.63 5.20
N ASP A 18 11.77 -25.89 4.88
CA ASP A 18 13.04 -26.61 4.89
C ASP A 18 13.91 -26.31 3.66
N LEU A 19 13.38 -25.59 2.67
CA LEU A 19 14.06 -25.27 1.43
C LEU A 19 14.63 -23.84 1.47
N ASP A 20 15.89 -23.69 1.07
CA ASP A 20 16.50 -22.38 0.85
C ASP A 20 15.80 -21.62 -0.28
N SER A 21 15.37 -22.35 -1.31
CA SER A 21 14.59 -21.83 -2.41
C SER A 21 13.75 -22.92 -3.06
N PHE A 22 12.62 -22.56 -3.63
CA PHE A 22 11.69 -23.51 -4.27
C PHE A 22 11.05 -22.91 -5.52
N THR A 23 10.53 -23.77 -6.37
CA THR A 23 9.73 -23.42 -7.55
C THR A 23 8.25 -23.65 -7.27
N ASN A 24 7.36 -23.03 -8.08
CA ASN A 24 5.92 -23.30 -7.99
C ASN A 24 5.58 -24.80 -8.17
N HIS A 25 6.39 -25.49 -8.96
CA HIS A 25 6.21 -26.94 -9.20
C HIS A 25 6.51 -27.76 -7.93
N GLU A 26 7.63 -27.48 -7.25
CA GLU A 26 7.97 -28.14 -5.98
C GLU A 26 6.96 -27.87 -4.89
N ALA A 27 6.52 -26.60 -4.76
CA ALA A 27 5.47 -26.23 -3.81
C ALA A 27 4.16 -26.96 -4.14
N GLY A 28 3.82 -27.12 -5.42
CA GLY A 28 2.67 -27.89 -5.87
C GLY A 28 2.75 -29.37 -5.48
N LEU A 29 3.90 -30.01 -5.73
CA LEU A 29 4.12 -31.41 -5.35
C LEU A 29 4.00 -31.64 -3.83
N ARG A 30 4.57 -30.72 -3.01
CA ARG A 30 4.55 -30.83 -1.56
C ARG A 30 3.18 -30.55 -0.93
N THR A 31 2.38 -29.69 -1.54
CA THR A 31 1.04 -29.34 -1.05
C THR A 31 -0.08 -30.15 -1.71
N GLY A 32 0.25 -30.97 -2.71
CA GLY A 32 -0.75 -31.74 -3.48
C GLY A 32 -1.61 -30.88 -4.42
N ASN A 33 -1.16 -29.67 -4.75
CA ASN A 33 -1.90 -28.74 -5.58
C ASN A 33 -1.28 -28.57 -6.98
N SER A 34 -2.08 -28.14 -7.94
CA SER A 34 -1.57 -27.86 -9.28
C SER A 34 -0.59 -26.66 -9.29
N THR A 35 0.39 -26.72 -10.19
CA THR A 35 1.39 -25.63 -10.33
C THR A 35 0.74 -24.27 -10.63
N GLU A 36 -0.36 -24.25 -11.37
CA GLU A 36 -1.09 -23.03 -11.72
C GLU A 36 -1.80 -22.43 -10.50
N PHE A 37 -2.42 -23.27 -9.70
CA PHE A 37 -3.04 -22.87 -8.44
C PHE A 37 -1.99 -22.24 -7.50
N ILE A 38 -0.85 -22.90 -7.31
CA ILE A 38 0.26 -22.39 -6.50
C ILE A 38 0.79 -21.07 -7.05
N LYS A 39 0.92 -20.91 -8.36
CA LYS A 39 1.39 -19.67 -9.00
C LYS A 39 0.54 -18.45 -8.61
N TRP A 40 -0.75 -18.61 -8.50
CA TRP A 40 -1.62 -17.51 -8.06
C TRP A 40 -1.30 -17.08 -6.62
N PHE A 41 -1.14 -18.05 -5.71
CA PHE A 41 -0.80 -17.78 -4.31
C PHE A 41 0.62 -17.23 -4.14
N THR A 42 1.60 -17.76 -4.84
CA THR A 42 2.99 -17.26 -4.77
C THR A 42 3.09 -15.81 -5.27
N ASN A 43 2.36 -15.44 -6.31
CA ASN A 43 2.29 -14.03 -6.75
C ASN A 43 1.68 -13.13 -5.67
N LYS A 44 0.61 -13.58 -5.01
CA LYS A 44 0.01 -12.85 -3.90
C LYS A 44 0.95 -12.73 -2.70
N MET A 45 1.65 -13.82 -2.36
CA MET A 45 2.65 -13.85 -1.29
C MET A 45 3.88 -12.99 -1.59
N LEU A 46 4.29 -12.85 -2.86
CA LEU A 46 5.30 -11.88 -3.29
C LEU A 46 4.83 -10.46 -3.05
N TYR A 47 3.60 -10.13 -3.43
CA TYR A 47 3.02 -8.81 -3.21
C TYR A 47 2.97 -8.42 -1.72
N ILE A 48 2.60 -9.37 -0.86
CA ILE A 48 2.57 -9.18 0.60
C ILE A 48 4.00 -9.11 1.20
N GLY A 49 5.03 -9.56 0.47
CA GLY A 49 6.41 -9.65 0.94
C GLY A 49 6.70 -10.89 1.80
N CYS A 50 5.83 -11.91 1.76
CA CYS A 50 6.06 -13.22 2.40
C CYS A 50 7.13 -14.03 1.69
N LEU A 51 7.23 -13.85 0.37
CA LEU A 51 8.24 -14.47 -0.49
C LEU A 51 9.12 -13.39 -1.12
N ARG A 52 10.31 -13.80 -1.53
CA ARG A 52 11.20 -13.02 -2.40
C ARG A 52 11.64 -13.87 -3.58
N LYS A 53 11.76 -13.29 -4.76
CA LYS A 53 12.34 -13.96 -5.92
C LYS A 53 13.86 -13.91 -5.78
N VAL A 54 14.51 -15.07 -5.76
CA VAL A 54 15.97 -15.20 -5.57
C VAL A 54 16.70 -15.53 -6.86
N GLY A 55 15.98 -16.03 -7.88
CA GLY A 55 16.59 -16.37 -9.14
C GLY A 55 15.64 -17.08 -10.10
N THR A 56 16.23 -17.78 -11.03
CA THR A 56 15.52 -18.64 -11.98
C THR A 56 16.28 -19.93 -12.19
N THR A 57 15.58 -21.02 -12.38
CA THR A 57 16.16 -22.32 -12.78
C THR A 57 15.64 -22.72 -14.15
N ARG A 58 16.43 -23.51 -14.91
CA ARG A 58 16.00 -24.10 -16.18
C ARG A 58 15.64 -25.56 -15.96
N HIS A 59 14.44 -25.93 -16.38
CA HIS A 59 14.02 -27.31 -16.42
C HIS A 59 13.30 -27.58 -17.74
N ASN A 60 13.78 -28.56 -18.52
CA ASN A 60 13.20 -28.95 -19.81
C ASN A 60 12.90 -27.77 -20.75
N ARG A 61 13.90 -26.92 -21.02
CA ARG A 61 13.82 -25.69 -21.85
C ARG A 61 12.94 -24.56 -21.27
N HIS A 62 12.27 -24.78 -20.15
CA HIS A 62 11.47 -23.74 -19.49
C HIS A 62 12.24 -23.07 -18.34
N VAL A 63 12.18 -21.76 -18.31
CA VAL A 63 12.74 -20.97 -17.20
C VAL A 63 11.67 -20.86 -16.12
N ARG A 64 12.00 -21.30 -14.91
CA ARG A 64 11.11 -21.24 -13.74
C ARG A 64 11.68 -20.31 -12.69
N PRO A 65 10.87 -19.41 -12.09
CA PRO A 65 11.34 -18.56 -11.02
C PRO A 65 11.58 -19.37 -9.75
N LEU A 66 12.63 -19.00 -9.01
CA LEU A 66 12.95 -19.50 -7.68
C LEU A 66 12.52 -18.49 -6.63
N PHE A 67 11.90 -18.97 -5.58
CA PHE A 67 11.38 -18.19 -4.47
C PHE A 67 12.03 -18.63 -3.17
N ALA A 68 12.28 -17.70 -2.27
CA ALA A 68 12.68 -17.97 -0.89
C ALA A 68 11.65 -17.37 0.07
N ILE A 69 11.43 -18.05 1.19
CA ILE A 69 10.53 -17.59 2.23
C ILE A 69 11.21 -16.51 3.05
N SER A 70 10.51 -15.39 3.28
CA SER A 70 10.99 -14.34 4.18
C SER A 70 10.93 -14.83 5.64
N PRO A 71 11.90 -14.49 6.51
CA PRO A 71 11.86 -14.87 7.92
C PRO A 71 10.60 -14.41 8.65
N ALA A 72 10.02 -13.29 8.23
CA ALA A 72 8.79 -12.73 8.78
C ALA A 72 7.54 -13.08 7.94
N ALA A 73 7.57 -14.12 7.09
CA ALA A 73 6.49 -14.43 6.15
C ALA A 73 5.13 -14.60 6.84
N VAL A 74 5.06 -15.39 7.90
CA VAL A 74 3.81 -15.67 8.64
C VAL A 74 3.27 -14.39 9.28
N THR A 75 4.13 -13.60 9.92
CA THR A 75 3.75 -12.33 10.56
C THR A 75 3.20 -11.33 9.54
N ARG A 76 3.84 -11.23 8.36
CA ARG A 76 3.37 -10.35 7.28
C ARG A 76 2.04 -10.81 6.71
N LEU A 77 1.88 -12.12 6.53
CA LEU A 77 0.64 -12.70 6.04
C LEU A 77 -0.51 -12.43 7.03
N TYR A 78 -0.28 -12.64 8.33
CA TYR A 78 -1.26 -12.38 9.37
C TYR A 78 -1.64 -10.89 9.42
N ARG A 79 -0.65 -10.00 9.42
CA ARG A 79 -0.89 -8.55 9.39
C ARG A 79 -1.74 -8.14 8.18
N TYR A 80 -1.43 -8.66 7.00
CA TYR A 80 -2.20 -8.38 5.80
C TYR A 80 -3.67 -8.80 5.92
N VAL A 81 -3.95 -9.94 6.58
CA VAL A 81 -5.33 -10.40 6.81
C VAL A 81 -6.04 -9.49 7.80
N CYS A 82 -5.40 -9.16 8.94
CA CYS A 82 -5.97 -8.24 9.92
C CYS A 82 -6.25 -6.86 9.32
N ASP A 83 -5.31 -6.30 8.56
CA ASP A 83 -5.49 -5.01 7.86
C ASP A 83 -6.66 -5.06 6.87
N SER A 84 -6.80 -6.19 6.14
CA SER A 84 -7.89 -6.37 5.16
C SER A 84 -9.27 -6.54 5.80
N ARG A 85 -9.32 -6.92 7.09
CA ARG A 85 -10.55 -7.08 7.88
C ARG A 85 -10.84 -5.88 8.78
N GLY A 86 -9.92 -4.94 8.89
CA GLY A 86 -9.98 -3.84 9.86
C GLY A 86 -9.79 -4.31 11.30
N GLU A 87 -9.26 -5.50 11.51
CA GLU A 87 -8.96 -6.05 12.84
C GLU A 87 -7.61 -5.53 13.34
N LEU A 88 -7.55 -5.20 14.63
CA LEU A 88 -6.29 -4.83 15.28
C LEU A 88 -5.40 -6.07 15.43
N VAL A 89 -4.15 -5.98 15.00
CA VAL A 89 -3.17 -7.07 15.16
C VAL A 89 -2.83 -7.23 16.64
N PRO A 90 -3.13 -8.37 17.28
CA PRO A 90 -2.76 -8.58 18.68
C PRO A 90 -1.23 -8.60 18.82
N GLY A 91 -0.68 -7.76 19.68
CA GLY A 91 0.76 -7.71 19.98
C GLY A 91 1.64 -7.09 18.88
N GLY A 92 1.06 -6.55 17.84
CA GLY A 92 1.76 -5.56 17.04
C GLY A 92 1.93 -4.33 17.92
N GLU A 93 3.18 -3.98 18.26
CA GLU A 93 3.43 -2.57 18.51
C GLU A 93 2.70 -1.87 17.40
N GLN A 94 1.60 -1.19 17.73
CA GLN A 94 1.10 -0.15 16.87
C GLN A 94 2.37 0.67 16.67
N SER A 95 3.00 0.48 15.49
CA SER A 95 3.77 1.57 14.96
C SER A 95 2.75 2.69 15.06
N GLU A 96 2.79 3.39 16.20
CA GLU A 96 2.11 4.64 16.34
C GLU A 96 2.50 5.33 15.07
N ARG A 97 1.56 5.37 14.13
CA ARG A 97 1.63 6.42 13.14
C ARG A 97 1.75 7.60 14.05
N LYS A 98 2.99 8.05 14.27
CA LYS A 98 3.27 9.21 15.08
C LYS A 98 2.25 10.19 14.56
N ARG A 99 1.14 10.32 15.29
CA ARG A 99 0.26 11.45 15.10
C ARG A 99 1.28 12.56 15.24
N ILE A 100 1.57 13.20 14.12
CA ILE A 100 2.33 14.41 14.16
C ILE A 100 1.40 15.32 14.96
N GLU A 101 1.52 15.23 16.28
CA GLU A 101 0.95 16.23 17.15
C GLU A 101 1.70 17.47 16.78
N PHE A 102 1.05 18.27 15.97
CA PHE A 102 1.50 19.62 15.73
C PHE A 102 1.38 20.36 17.06
N CYS A 103 2.34 20.13 17.95
CA CYS A 103 2.62 21.03 19.07
C CYS A 103 3.25 22.33 18.53
N GLY A 104 2.80 22.78 17.38
CA GLY A 104 3.16 24.05 16.83
C GLY A 104 2.44 25.13 17.60
N LYS A 105 3.15 25.91 18.40
CA LYS A 105 2.69 27.25 18.76
C LYS A 105 2.33 27.93 17.45
N VAL A 106 1.07 28.38 17.31
CA VAL A 106 0.67 29.23 16.20
C VAL A 106 1.54 30.46 16.28
N VAL A 107 2.58 30.53 15.45
CA VAL A 107 3.44 31.72 15.35
C VAL A 107 2.57 32.79 14.72
N SER A 108 2.35 33.90 15.44
CA SER A 108 1.63 35.02 14.91
C SER A 108 2.35 35.53 13.66
N LYS A 109 1.60 36.05 12.67
CA LYS A 109 2.13 36.58 11.40
C LYS A 109 3.29 37.57 11.53
N ALA A 110 3.49 38.18 12.70
CA ALA A 110 4.54 39.15 12.99
C ALA A 110 5.96 38.54 13.02
N TYR A 111 6.09 37.21 13.11
CA TYR A 111 7.38 36.52 13.20
C TYR A 111 7.77 35.77 11.92
N ILE A 112 7.04 35.97 10.84
CA ILE A 112 7.42 35.35 9.56
C ILE A 112 8.47 36.26 8.91
N GLU A 113 9.72 35.79 8.89
CA GLU A 113 10.80 36.49 8.18
C GLU A 113 10.42 36.72 6.72
N PRO A 114 10.75 37.91 6.15
CA PRO A 114 10.51 38.20 4.75
C PRO A 114 11.25 37.20 3.88
N GLY A 115 10.52 36.29 3.22
CA GLY A 115 11.06 35.20 2.43
C GLY A 115 10.73 33.78 2.96
N PHE A 116 10.28 33.66 4.20
CA PHE A 116 9.79 32.42 4.74
C PHE A 116 8.41 32.10 4.12
N GLY A 117 8.29 30.97 3.42
CA GLY A 117 7.02 30.60 2.81
C GLY A 117 6.92 30.78 1.30
N ARG A 118 8.01 31.09 0.59
CA ARG A 118 8.09 30.93 -0.86
C ARG A 118 8.36 29.50 -1.23
N SER A 119 7.60 28.57 -0.63
CA SER A 119 7.56 27.17 -1.06
C SER A 119 6.53 27.04 -2.20
N ASP A 120 6.67 25.98 -3.00
CA ASP A 120 5.73 25.65 -4.07
C ASP A 120 4.27 25.57 -3.58
N VAL A 121 4.07 25.32 -2.29
CA VAL A 121 2.76 25.29 -1.63
C VAL A 121 2.12 26.68 -1.56
N THR A 122 2.88 27.74 -1.26
CA THR A 122 2.36 29.10 -1.24
C THR A 122 2.04 29.63 -2.64
N TRP A 123 2.81 29.21 -3.63
CA TRP A 123 2.52 29.50 -5.03
C TRP A 123 1.22 28.81 -5.47
N PHE A 124 1.04 27.54 -5.12
CA PHE A 124 -0.17 26.78 -5.42
C PHE A 124 -1.42 27.38 -4.74
N ASP A 125 -1.30 27.79 -3.48
CA ASP A 125 -2.39 28.43 -2.74
C ASP A 125 -2.80 29.78 -3.38
N SER A 126 -1.85 30.54 -3.88
CA SER A 126 -2.13 31.78 -4.60
C SER A 126 -2.87 31.56 -5.92
N LEU A 127 -2.55 30.47 -6.63
CA LEU A 127 -3.26 30.04 -7.84
C LEU A 127 -4.71 29.65 -7.53
N VAL A 128 -4.93 28.84 -6.49
CA VAL A 128 -6.27 28.39 -6.06
C VAL A 128 -7.13 29.58 -5.64
N GLN A 129 -6.57 30.54 -4.92
CA GLN A 129 -7.28 31.78 -4.55
C GLN A 129 -7.61 32.67 -5.77
N GLY A 130 -6.71 32.69 -6.76
CA GLY A 130 -6.94 33.41 -8.03
C GLY A 130 -8.13 32.84 -8.81
N VAL A 131 -8.25 31.50 -8.87
CA VAL A 131 -9.36 30.80 -9.53
C VAL A 131 -10.69 31.06 -8.79
N ARG A 132 -10.69 31.01 -7.46
CA ARG A 132 -11.89 31.28 -6.64
C ARG A 132 -12.41 32.69 -6.82
N ARG A 133 -11.52 33.69 -6.91
CA ARG A 133 -11.89 35.09 -7.15
C ARG A 133 -12.50 35.31 -8.53
N ARG A 134 -12.00 34.63 -9.58
CA ARG A 134 -12.58 34.71 -10.94
C ARG A 134 -13.98 34.12 -10.98
N ASN A 135 -14.18 32.92 -10.39
CA ASN A 135 -15.48 32.27 -10.34
C ASN A 135 -16.51 33.04 -9.47
N GLY A 136 -16.05 33.73 -8.42
CA GLY A 136 -16.91 34.58 -7.60
C GLY A 136 -17.40 35.82 -8.33
N LYS A 137 -16.60 36.41 -9.24
CA LYS A 137 -17.02 37.56 -10.07
C LYS A 137 -18.00 37.15 -11.18
N ALA A 138 -17.82 35.98 -11.79
CA ALA A 138 -18.72 35.47 -12.83
C ALA A 138 -20.15 35.21 -12.31
N ARG A 139 -20.29 34.82 -11.04
CA ARG A 139 -21.63 34.59 -10.42
C ARG A 139 -22.37 35.89 -10.04
N ARG A 140 -21.67 37.04 -9.90
CA ARG A 140 -22.30 38.30 -9.55
C ARG A 140 -22.80 39.10 -10.76
N SER A 141 -22.28 38.87 -11.96
CA SER A 141 -22.70 39.57 -13.18
C SER A 141 -23.96 38.96 -13.82
N GLY A 142 -24.46 37.82 -13.36
CA GLY A 142 -25.66 37.14 -13.91
C GLY A 142 -26.98 37.50 -13.24
N ARG A 143 -27.03 38.50 -12.35
CA ARG A 143 -28.25 38.81 -11.61
C ARG A 143 -28.59 40.31 -11.73
N LEU A 144 -28.99 40.71 -12.90
CA LEU A 144 -29.71 41.98 -13.14
C LEU A 144 -30.33 41.98 -14.54
N VAL A 145 -31.47 41.38 -14.71
CA VAL A 145 -32.55 41.88 -15.57
C VAL A 145 -33.85 41.32 -14.99
N SER A 146 -34.46 42.03 -14.05
CA SER A 146 -35.90 42.01 -13.85
C SER A 146 -36.45 43.13 -14.69
N THR A 147 -37.07 42.79 -15.77
CA THR A 147 -37.95 43.72 -16.50
C THR A 147 -39.32 43.70 -15.85
N ASP A 148 -39.63 44.78 -15.18
CA ASP A 148 -41.02 45.18 -14.93
C ASP A 148 -41.67 45.52 -16.29
N ASN A 149 -42.84 44.88 -16.55
CA ASN A 149 -44.00 45.42 -17.21
C ASN A 149 -45.20 44.51 -16.90
#